data_f940035f53ea734e3411084a0f0d14e7
#
_entry.id   f940035f53ea734e3411084a0f0d14e7
#
_cell.length_a   1.000
_cell.length_b   1.000
_cell.length_c   1.000
_cell.angle_alpha   90.00
_cell.angle_beta   90.00
_cell.angle_gamma   90.00
#
_symmetry.space_group_name_H-M   'P 1'
#
loop_
_entity.id
_entity.type
_entity.pdbx_description
1 polymer ?
#
loop_
_entity_poly.entity_id
_entity_poly.type
_entity_poly.pdbx_seq_one_letter_code
_entity_poly.pdbx_strand_id
1 'polypeptide(L)' 'MIVMVFEIDQDLYDKVTDVLAPQGLTLSDAIVLLFKKTAELGRLPFSFTEAELEAAKQSNSVRLVSEYVEGM' A
#
# COMPACT_ATOMS: atom_id res chain seq x y z
N MET A 1 -0.85 -8.81 16.88
CA MET A 1 -0.83 -7.77 15.82
C MET A 1 0.39 -7.96 14.93
N ILE A 2 0.21 -7.80 13.65
CA ILE A 2 1.31 -7.92 12.70
C ILE A 2 1.85 -6.51 12.40
N VAL A 3 3.17 -6.35 12.48
CA VAL A 3 3.83 -5.08 12.16
C VAL A 3 4.65 -5.27 10.90
N MET A 4 4.47 -4.38 9.93
CA MET A 4 5.21 -4.41 8.66
C MET A 4 5.88 -3.07 8.45
N VAL A 5 7.16 -3.09 8.10
CA VAL A 5 7.94 -1.89 7.82
C VAL A 5 8.32 -1.88 6.36
N PHE A 6 7.98 -0.81 5.66
CA PHE A 6 8.27 -0.64 4.24
C PHE A 6 9.18 0.54 4.00
N GLU A 7 9.99 0.43 2.96
CA GLU A 7 10.69 1.56 2.38
C GLU A 7 9.93 1.96 1.11
N ILE A 8 9.67 3.26 0.94
CA ILE A 8 8.93 3.79 -0.19
C ILE A 8 9.82 4.80 -0.92
N ASP A 9 9.90 4.66 -2.25
CA ASP A 9 10.62 5.61 -3.08
C ASP A 9 10.04 7.02 -2.90
N GLN A 10 10.91 8.02 -2.75
CA GLN A 10 10.50 9.38 -2.46
C GLN A 10 9.57 9.96 -3.53
N ASP A 11 9.88 9.72 -4.80
CA ASP A 11 9.06 10.23 -5.90
C ASP A 11 7.66 9.65 -5.87
N LEU A 12 7.55 8.35 -5.59
CA LEU A 12 6.26 7.68 -5.47
C LEU A 12 5.49 8.20 -4.26
N TYR A 13 6.16 8.36 -3.13
CA TYR A 13 5.56 8.91 -1.92
C TYR A 13 4.98 10.29 -2.18
N ASP A 14 5.75 11.17 -2.81
CA ASP A 14 5.33 12.53 -3.12
C ASP A 14 4.11 12.54 -4.05
N LYS A 15 4.11 11.72 -5.08
CA LYS A 15 2.99 11.63 -6.02
C LYS A 15 1.71 11.16 -5.34
N VAL A 16 1.81 10.15 -4.50
CA VAL A 16 0.64 9.60 -3.80
C VAL A 16 0.11 10.61 -2.79
N THR A 17 0.97 11.23 -1.99
CA THR A 17 0.54 12.21 -1.00
C THR A 17 -0.07 13.45 -1.65
N ASP A 18 0.44 13.88 -2.82
CA ASP A 18 -0.14 14.99 -3.57
C ASP A 18 -1.57 14.69 -4.04
N VAL A 19 -1.85 13.45 -4.40
CA VAL A 19 -3.19 13.03 -4.80
C VAL A 19 -4.13 12.96 -3.59
N LEU A 20 -3.63 12.49 -2.45
CA LEU A 20 -4.44 12.28 -1.25
C LEU A 20 -4.73 13.57 -0.48
N ALA A 21 -3.79 14.51 -0.48
CA ALA A 21 -3.89 15.73 0.32
C ALA A 21 -5.17 16.53 0.08
N PRO A 22 -5.59 16.79 -1.19
CA PRO A 22 -6.85 17.51 -1.44
C PRO A 22 -8.09 16.82 -0.89
N GLN A 23 -8.01 15.51 -0.66
CA GLN A 23 -9.11 14.72 -0.11
C GLN A 23 -9.06 14.64 1.42
N GLY A 24 -8.07 15.28 2.03
CA GLY A 24 -7.88 15.25 3.48
C GLY A 24 -7.37 13.90 3.99
N LEU A 25 -6.73 13.12 3.14
CA LEU A 25 -6.24 11.79 3.48
C LEU A 25 -4.73 11.76 3.59
N THR A 26 -4.23 10.96 4.54
CA THR A 26 -2.81 10.63 4.64
C THR A 26 -2.56 9.28 3.95
N LEU A 27 -1.30 8.94 3.75
CA LEU A 27 -0.94 7.64 3.21
C LEU A 27 -1.46 6.51 4.12
N SER A 28 -1.37 6.69 5.44
CA SER A 28 -1.90 5.71 6.40
C SER A 28 -3.40 5.52 6.22
N ASP A 29 -4.14 6.60 6.02
CA ASP A 29 -5.59 6.52 5.78
C ASP A 29 -5.89 5.71 4.51
N ALA A 30 -5.12 5.93 3.45
CA ALA A 30 -5.29 5.21 2.20
C ALA A 30 -5.05 3.70 2.38
N ILE A 31 -4.03 3.34 3.15
CA ILE A 31 -3.72 1.93 3.46
C ILE A 31 -4.87 1.30 4.24
N VAL A 32 -5.40 1.98 5.24
CA VAL A 32 -6.53 1.48 6.03
C VAL A 32 -7.74 1.25 5.13
N LEU A 33 -8.05 2.21 4.27
CA LEU A 33 -9.19 2.10 3.34
C LEU A 33 -9.02 0.93 2.38
N LEU A 34 -7.82 0.76 1.82
CA LEU A 34 -7.52 -0.34 0.91
C LEU A 34 -7.69 -1.68 1.61
N PHE A 35 -7.13 -1.83 2.80
CA PHE A 35 -7.17 -3.10 3.55
C PHE A 35 -8.59 -3.46 3.96
N LYS A 36 -9.34 -2.50 4.50
CA LYS A 36 -10.72 -2.73 4.91
C LYS A 36 -11.61 -3.10 3.73
N LYS A 37 -11.45 -2.39 2.62
CA LYS A 37 -12.25 -2.66 1.43
C LYS A 37 -11.93 -4.01 0.83
N THR A 38 -10.65 -4.36 0.79
CA THR A 38 -10.19 -5.66 0.30
C THR A 38 -10.76 -6.81 1.13
N ALA A 39 -10.71 -6.68 2.46
CA ALA A 39 -11.26 -7.69 3.37
C ALA A 39 -12.78 -7.82 3.22
N GLU A 40 -13.48 -6.69 3.09
CA GLU A 40 -14.93 -6.65 2.95
C GLU A 40 -15.38 -7.31 1.65
N LEU A 41 -14.71 -7.03 0.54
CA LEU A 41 -15.05 -7.57 -0.77
C LEU A 41 -14.53 -8.98 -1.00
N GLY A 42 -13.53 -9.42 -0.24
CA GLY A 42 -12.84 -10.69 -0.48
C GLY A 42 -11.95 -10.65 -1.71
N ARG A 43 -11.62 -9.47 -2.22
CA ARG A 43 -10.77 -9.25 -3.37
C ARG A 43 -10.31 -7.80 -3.39
N LEU A 44 -9.30 -7.50 -4.21
CA LEU A 44 -8.89 -6.11 -4.39
C LEU A 44 -10.04 -5.30 -4.99
N PRO A 45 -10.21 -4.03 -4.57
CA PRO A 45 -11.32 -3.19 -5.02
C PRO A 45 -11.18 -2.67 -6.45
N PHE A 46 -10.15 -3.09 -7.16
CA PHE A 46 -9.90 -2.72 -8.56
C PHE A 46 -9.11 -3.84 -9.25
N SER A 47 -9.07 -3.77 -10.58
CA SER A 47 -8.40 -4.79 -11.41
C SER A 47 -7.06 -4.30 -11.93
N PHE A 48 -6.15 -5.24 -12.16
CA PHE A 48 -4.83 -4.96 -12.73
C PHE A 48 -4.59 -5.86 -13.93
N THR A 49 -3.77 -5.38 -14.87
CA THR A 49 -3.29 -6.19 -15.98
C THR A 49 -2.18 -7.11 -15.49
N GLU A 50 -1.86 -8.16 -16.26
CA GLU A 50 -0.74 -9.04 -15.93
C GLU A 50 0.59 -8.27 -15.90
N ALA A 51 0.76 -7.30 -16.79
CA ALA A 51 1.95 -6.46 -16.80
C ALA A 51 2.09 -5.65 -15.51
N GLU A 52 0.99 -5.11 -15.00
CA GLU A 52 0.98 -4.38 -13.73
C GLU A 52 1.32 -5.30 -12.56
N LEU A 53 0.78 -6.51 -12.55
CA LEU A 53 1.05 -7.48 -11.49
C LEU A 53 2.52 -7.90 -11.47
N GLU A 54 3.10 -8.16 -12.64
CA GLU A 54 4.52 -8.50 -12.75
C GLU A 54 5.41 -7.34 -12.31
N ALA A 55 5.07 -6.12 -12.74
CA ALA A 55 5.81 -4.93 -12.36
C ALA A 55 5.79 -4.72 -10.84
N ALA A 56 4.65 -4.96 -10.21
CA ALA A 56 4.53 -4.84 -8.75
C ALA A 56 5.42 -5.83 -8.02
N LYS A 57 5.49 -7.08 -8.50
CA LYS A 57 6.32 -8.12 -7.90
C LYS A 57 7.80 -7.84 -8.03
N GLN A 58 8.21 -7.13 -9.07
CA GLN A 58 9.61 -6.82 -9.36
C GLN A 58 10.00 -5.40 -8.98
N SER A 59 9.06 -4.60 -8.49
CA SER A 59 9.27 -3.20 -8.19
C SER A 59 10.15 -3.01 -6.95
N ASN A 60 11.04 -2.01 -7.02
CA ASN A 60 11.82 -1.55 -5.88
C ASN A 60 11.26 -0.24 -5.32
N SER A 61 10.17 0.27 -5.88
CA SER A 61 9.55 1.52 -5.43
C SER A 61 8.93 1.40 -4.04
N VAL A 62 8.44 0.21 -3.71
CA VAL A 62 7.95 -0.12 -2.36
C VAL A 62 8.53 -1.48 -2.01
N ARG A 63 9.21 -1.55 -0.88
CA ARG A 63 9.90 -2.77 -0.45
C ARG A 63 9.61 -3.08 1.01
N LEU A 64 9.25 -4.33 1.29
CA LEU A 64 9.09 -4.80 2.66
C LEU A 64 10.47 -4.97 3.29
N VAL A 65 10.74 -4.26 4.38
CA VAL A 65 12.00 -4.30 5.10
C VAL A 65 11.94 -5.30 6.25
N SER A 66 10.82 -5.30 6.96
CA SER A 66 10.66 -6.13 8.15
C SER A 66 9.19 -6.47 8.37
N GLU A 67 8.95 -7.67 8.87
CA GLU A 67 7.62 -8.12 9.25
C GLU A 67 7.74 -8.99 10.49
N TYR A 68 6.92 -8.71 11.51
CA TYR A 68 6.93 -9.50 12.74
C TYR A 68 5.59 -9.41 13.44
N VAL A 69 5.35 -10.36 14.35
CA VAL A 69 4.14 -10.38 15.15
C VAL A 69 4.44 -9.73 16.51
N GLU A 70 3.60 -8.78 16.90
CA GLU A 70 3.76 -8.03 18.13
C GLU A 70 2.52 -8.23 19.00
N GLY A 71 2.68 -8.02 20.30
CA GLY A 71 1.56 -8.05 21.22
C GLY A 71 1.17 -9.42 21.72
N MET A 72 2.12 -10.31 21.75
CA MET A 72 1.94 -11.66 22.26
C MET A 72 1.92 -11.70 23.79
#